data_42b9d9103249a0d738ab221cbeaca659
#
_entry.id   42b9d9103249a0d738ab221cbeaca659
#
_cell.length_a   1.000
_cell.length_b   1.000
_cell.length_c   1.000
_cell.angle_alpha   90.00
_cell.angle_beta   90.00
_cell.angle_gamma   90.00
#
_symmetry.space_group_name_H-M   'P 1'
#
loop_
_entity.id
_entity.type
_entity.pdbx_description
1 polymer ?
#
loop_
_entity_poly.entity_id
_entity_poly.type
_entity_poly.pdbx_seq_one_letter_code
_entity_poly.pdbx_strand_id
1 'polypeptide(L)'
;MDETVLQQNQKKDSTPPHESRGAKRKPRRSGRLTLFLFAGLACLAALAVYGVMTRSAATEKLEQQAKQTASEQTVSVVKPERLAAAVSVELPGQTQAYIQAPVFAQTSGYLKKWYFDIGAKVKAGDVLAELDTPQVDQQLNQAKATLKEAQAALDLSLVTYKRDQDLLQRRVIAQQDFDTAASDLGVKKATVNAAEAAVLSLQALEDFKVVKVPFDGIVTARNTDIGALVNSGSGNPLFIVAQVKPLRVYINVPENMAQDVAVGANAELKFNEFPGKEFTGKVVRTAGAIDPNSRTLLTEVDVPNETGELFPGAYTQVRLVTGANNRSVLVPANTLLFRSEGAAVGVVNQDNVVELKKIKIGRDLGNQLEVTQGVSPDDRIIVNPSDSLAAGQKVKVRPAQEEKKQASATPAAKNS
;
A
#
# COMPACT_ATOMS: atom_id res chain seq x y z
N MET A 1 16.08 0.00 46.70
CA MET A 1 17.02 1.08 47.07
C MET A 1 16.32 2.32 46.64
N ASP A 2 15.65 2.74 47.50
CA ASP A 2 15.68 3.81 48.52
C ASP A 2 15.13 5.08 47.92
N GLU A 3 13.99 5.43 48.31
CA GLU A 3 13.63 6.22 49.51
C GLU A 3 13.99 7.68 49.28
N THR A 4 13.25 8.64 49.53
CA THR A 4 12.39 8.97 50.65
C THR A 4 12.28 10.50 50.64
N VAL A 5 11.10 11.02 50.83
CA VAL A 5 10.67 11.67 52.08
C VAL A 5 10.80 13.21 52.04
N LEU A 6 9.88 13.96 52.33
CA LEU A 6 9.01 14.38 53.42
C LEU A 6 8.65 15.85 53.21
N GLN A 7 7.45 16.20 53.33
CA GLN A 7 6.69 16.65 54.54
C GLN A 7 6.85 18.10 54.88
N GLN A 8 5.75 18.75 54.98
CA GLN A 8 5.09 19.31 56.17
C GLN A 8 5.49 20.76 56.46
N ASN A 9 4.66 21.66 56.89
CA ASN A 9 3.72 21.72 57.98
C ASN A 9 2.97 23.04 57.90
N GLN A 10 1.67 23.16 58.04
CA GLN A 10 0.90 23.37 59.26
C GLN A 10 1.41 24.62 60.04
N LYS A 11 0.58 25.51 60.43
CA LYS A 11 -0.50 25.50 61.42
C LYS A 11 -0.70 26.92 61.94
N LYS A 12 -1.93 27.33 62.11
CA LYS A 12 -2.61 27.68 63.38
C LYS A 12 -2.19 28.96 64.03
N ASP A 13 -3.00 29.71 64.50
CA ASP A 13 -4.11 29.81 65.48
C ASP A 13 -4.21 31.28 65.89
N SER A 14 -5.25 31.80 66.13
CA SER A 14 -6.23 31.81 67.21
C SER A 14 -6.56 33.21 67.69
N THR A 15 -7.80 33.43 67.73
CA THR A 15 -8.63 34.34 68.51
C THR A 15 -8.21 34.55 69.95
N PRO A 16 -8.97 35.31 70.72
CA PRO A 16 -9.40 36.69 70.90
C PRO A 16 -9.04 37.19 72.31
N PRO A 17 -9.81 37.86 73.13
CA PRO A 17 -10.69 39.04 73.07
C PRO A 17 -10.31 40.14 74.04
N HIS A 18 -10.99 41.24 74.13
CA HIS A 18 -11.37 41.86 75.39
C HIS A 18 -12.44 42.97 75.25
N GLU A 19 -13.44 42.75 76.03
CA GLU A 19 -14.49 43.69 76.48
C GLU A 19 -13.96 44.88 77.26
N SER A 20 -14.67 46.02 77.13
CA SER A 20 -15.11 46.81 78.27
C SER A 20 -16.07 47.88 77.81
N ARG A 21 -17.25 47.74 78.22
CA ARG A 21 -18.11 48.52 79.10
C ARG A 21 -17.92 50.02 79.10
N GLY A 22 -18.97 50.71 78.78
CA GLY A 22 -19.38 51.77 79.63
C GLY A 22 -20.05 52.98 79.00
N ALA A 23 -21.28 53.13 79.33
CA ALA A 23 -21.99 54.38 79.61
C ALA A 23 -22.88 55.03 78.58
N LYS A 24 -24.10 54.88 78.85
CA LYS A 24 -25.29 55.61 78.46
C LYS A 24 -25.14 57.12 78.58
N ARG A 25 -25.52 57.87 77.56
CA ARG A 25 -26.23 59.17 77.73
C ARG A 25 -27.13 59.46 76.48
N LYS A 26 -28.38 59.50 76.64
CA LYS A 26 -29.39 60.29 75.91
C LYS A 26 -29.32 61.71 76.45
N PRO A 27 -29.85 62.78 75.79
CA PRO A 27 -30.72 62.89 74.62
C PRO A 27 -30.40 64.19 73.75
N ARG A 28 -30.98 64.33 72.58
CA ARG A 28 -31.85 65.53 72.31
C ARG A 28 -32.25 65.57 70.82
N ARG A 29 -33.52 65.69 70.61
CA ARG A 29 -34.20 65.92 69.37
C ARG A 29 -33.65 67.11 68.59
N SER A 30 -33.39 66.95 67.30
CA SER A 30 -33.61 67.97 66.31
C SER A 30 -34.13 67.32 65.02
N GLY A 31 -35.46 67.37 64.90
CA GLY A 31 -36.22 66.78 63.79
C GLY A 31 -36.15 67.54 62.48
N ARG A 32 -35.14 68.42 62.28
CA ARG A 32 -34.88 69.12 61.01
C ARG A 32 -33.75 68.52 60.19
N LEU A 33 -32.80 67.85 60.84
CA LEU A 33 -31.64 67.20 60.12
C LEU A 33 -32.04 65.92 59.43
N THR A 34 -32.99 65.16 59.98
CA THR A 34 -33.50 63.93 59.43
C THR A 34 -34.31 64.12 58.15
N LEU A 35 -35.02 65.25 58.02
CA LEU A 35 -35.80 65.59 56.84
C LEU A 35 -34.90 65.92 55.64
N PHE A 36 -33.77 66.61 55.87
CA PHE A 36 -32.78 66.86 54.81
C PHE A 36 -32.02 65.63 54.37
N LEU A 37 -31.73 64.68 55.31
CA LEU A 37 -31.07 63.43 54.99
C LEU A 37 -32.01 62.53 54.12
N PHE A 38 -33.31 62.51 54.45
CA PHE A 38 -34.29 61.75 53.64
C PHE A 38 -34.48 62.40 52.25
N ALA A 39 -34.52 63.72 52.17
CA ALA A 39 -34.62 64.41 50.87
C ALA A 39 -33.36 64.19 50.04
N GLY A 40 -32.16 64.21 50.65
CA GLY A 40 -30.91 63.91 49.96
C GLY A 40 -30.82 62.43 49.46
N LEU A 41 -31.30 61.51 50.28
CA LEU A 41 -31.31 60.10 49.90
C LEU A 41 -32.33 59.79 48.80
N ALA A 42 -33.50 60.49 48.85
CA ALA A 42 -34.52 60.41 47.78
C ALA A 42 -34.01 61.00 46.46
N CYS A 43 -33.24 62.08 46.53
CA CYS A 43 -32.65 62.71 45.33
C CYS A 43 -31.53 61.78 44.73
N LEU A 44 -30.71 61.16 45.58
CA LEU A 44 -29.72 60.17 45.14
C LEU A 44 -30.33 58.93 44.57
N ALA A 45 -31.44 58.45 45.17
CA ALA A 45 -32.19 57.30 44.63
C ALA A 45 -32.84 57.63 43.28
N ALA A 46 -33.41 58.85 43.16
CA ALA A 46 -33.96 59.32 41.87
C ALA A 46 -32.90 59.47 40.78
N LEU A 47 -31.71 59.96 41.15
CA LEU A 47 -30.56 60.05 40.24
C LEU A 47 -30.03 58.66 39.85
N ALA A 48 -30.00 57.74 40.78
CA ALA A 48 -29.60 56.36 40.50
C ALA A 48 -30.61 55.63 39.59
N VAL A 49 -31.93 55.79 39.85
CA VAL A 49 -32.98 55.26 38.97
C VAL A 49 -32.92 55.91 37.59
N TYR A 50 -32.72 57.20 37.51
CA TYR A 50 -32.55 57.91 36.24
C TYR A 50 -31.29 57.45 35.48
N GLY A 51 -30.20 57.25 36.20
CA GLY A 51 -28.95 56.70 35.62
C GLY A 51 -29.09 55.24 35.13
N VAL A 52 -29.87 54.43 35.83
CA VAL A 52 -30.15 53.05 35.39
C VAL A 52 -31.10 53.03 34.20
N MET A 53 -32.16 53.88 34.21
CA MET A 53 -33.10 53.96 33.09
C MET A 53 -32.43 54.55 31.82
N THR A 54 -31.53 55.51 31.94
CA THR A 54 -30.80 56.03 30.80
C THR A 54 -29.76 55.02 30.27
N ARG A 55 -29.16 54.22 31.15
CA ARG A 55 -28.24 53.14 30.70
C ARG A 55 -29.00 52.00 30.02
N SER A 56 -30.17 51.59 30.55
CA SER A 56 -30.98 50.55 29.93
C SER A 56 -31.52 50.96 28.56
N ALA A 57 -31.95 52.22 28.41
CA ALA A 57 -32.38 52.77 27.12
C ALA A 57 -31.25 52.94 26.13
N ALA A 58 -30.01 53.20 26.61
CA ALA A 58 -28.83 53.27 25.74
C ALA A 58 -28.36 51.86 25.30
N THR A 59 -28.45 50.85 26.18
CA THR A 59 -28.13 49.46 25.82
C THR A 59 -29.16 48.90 24.86
N GLU A 60 -30.46 49.15 25.03
CA GLU A 60 -31.49 48.75 24.04
C GLU A 60 -31.29 49.42 22.66
N LYS A 61 -30.94 50.67 22.62
CA LYS A 61 -30.60 51.37 21.35
C LYS A 61 -29.35 50.82 20.70
N LEU A 62 -28.32 50.49 21.48
CA LEU A 62 -27.10 49.85 20.99
C LEU A 62 -27.34 48.41 20.51
N GLU A 63 -28.18 47.65 21.21
CA GLU A 63 -28.60 46.32 20.76
C GLU A 63 -29.48 46.38 19.49
N GLN A 64 -30.38 47.35 19.39
CA GLN A 64 -31.17 47.58 18.17
C GLN A 64 -30.31 48.07 17.01
N GLN A 65 -29.34 48.94 17.25
CA GLN A 65 -28.38 49.36 16.23
C GLN A 65 -27.44 48.23 15.84
N ALA A 66 -26.98 47.42 16.79
CA ALA A 66 -26.17 46.21 16.53
C ALA A 66 -26.99 45.17 15.72
N LYS A 67 -28.27 44.97 16.04
CA LYS A 67 -29.18 44.11 15.26
C LYS A 67 -29.49 44.69 13.87
N GLN A 68 -29.60 46.01 13.73
CA GLN A 68 -29.80 46.67 12.42
C GLN A 68 -28.51 46.71 11.59
N THR A 69 -27.34 46.83 12.19
CA THR A 69 -26.05 46.82 11.49
C THR A 69 -25.61 45.38 11.19
N ALA A 70 -26.07 44.40 11.98
CA ALA A 70 -25.89 42.96 11.70
C ALA A 70 -26.85 42.48 10.59
N SER A 71 -27.83 43.26 10.16
CA SER A 71 -28.73 42.89 9.09
C SER A 71 -28.15 43.20 7.73
N GLU A 72 -27.88 42.13 7.02
CA GLU A 72 -27.56 42.06 5.59
C GLU A 72 -26.10 42.28 5.14
N GLN A 73 -25.18 41.57 5.82
CA GLN A 73 -23.85 41.42 5.23
C GLN A 73 -24.00 40.67 3.89
N THR A 74 -23.62 41.33 2.78
CA THR A 74 -23.62 40.70 1.47
C THR A 74 -22.40 39.80 1.35
N VAL A 75 -22.63 38.52 1.11
CA VAL A 75 -21.57 37.51 0.95
C VAL A 75 -21.59 36.94 -0.46
N SER A 76 -20.42 36.70 -1.01
CA SER A 76 -20.26 35.97 -2.27
C SER A 76 -20.19 34.49 -1.97
N VAL A 77 -20.90 33.65 -2.75
CA VAL A 77 -20.90 32.21 -2.57
C VAL A 77 -20.43 31.49 -3.83
N VAL A 78 -19.75 30.35 -3.62
CA VAL A 78 -19.33 29.43 -4.66
C VAL A 78 -19.81 28.02 -4.32
N LYS A 79 -20.09 27.22 -5.33
CA LYS A 79 -20.33 25.77 -5.12
C LYS A 79 -19.01 25.03 -5.15
N PRO A 80 -18.80 24.06 -4.25
CA PRO A 80 -17.65 23.16 -4.33
C PRO A 80 -17.64 22.43 -5.66
N GLU A 81 -16.48 22.30 -6.25
CA GLU A 81 -16.28 21.46 -7.41
C GLU A 81 -16.06 20.03 -6.95
N ARG A 82 -16.75 19.07 -7.57
CA ARG A 82 -16.43 17.67 -7.33
C ARG A 82 -15.02 17.40 -7.86
N LEU A 83 -14.19 16.78 -7.07
CA LEU A 83 -12.90 16.31 -7.53
C LEU A 83 -13.14 15.19 -8.56
N ALA A 84 -13.43 15.60 -9.80
CA ALA A 84 -13.66 14.66 -10.91
C ALA A 84 -12.36 14.05 -11.44
N ALA A 85 -11.21 14.58 -11.03
CA ALA A 85 -9.94 14.10 -11.50
C ALA A 85 -9.51 12.89 -10.64
N ALA A 86 -9.47 11.74 -11.27
CA ALA A 86 -8.66 10.63 -10.78
C ALA A 86 -7.26 11.17 -10.44
N VAL A 87 -6.86 11.02 -9.20
CA VAL A 87 -5.54 11.46 -8.76
C VAL A 87 -4.53 10.54 -9.43
N SER A 88 -3.76 11.08 -10.35
CA SER A 88 -2.65 10.33 -10.90
C SER A 88 -1.39 10.63 -10.10
N VAL A 89 -0.72 9.58 -9.70
CA VAL A 89 0.57 9.65 -9.03
C VAL A 89 1.62 9.06 -9.96
N GLU A 90 2.74 9.74 -10.13
CA GLU A 90 3.87 9.23 -10.88
C GLU A 90 4.89 8.66 -9.91
N LEU A 91 5.21 7.38 -10.06
CA LEU A 91 6.12 6.64 -9.20
C LEU A 91 7.20 5.97 -10.05
N PRO A 92 8.45 5.94 -9.58
CA PRO A 92 9.50 5.19 -10.24
C PRO A 92 9.20 3.69 -10.13
N GLY A 93 9.41 2.98 -11.23
CA GLY A 93 9.27 1.54 -11.32
C GLY A 93 10.45 0.90 -12.03
N GLN A 94 10.62 -0.38 -11.83
CA GLN A 94 11.61 -1.20 -12.51
C GLN A 94 10.92 -2.41 -13.14
N THR A 95 11.22 -2.63 -14.43
CA THR A 95 10.74 -3.82 -15.13
C THR A 95 11.50 -5.06 -14.69
N GLN A 96 10.80 -6.16 -14.58
CA GLN A 96 11.38 -7.49 -14.36
C GLN A 96 10.76 -8.50 -15.32
N ALA A 97 11.48 -9.57 -15.60
CA ALA A 97 10.91 -10.69 -16.32
C ALA A 97 9.74 -11.29 -15.54
N TYR A 98 8.71 -11.76 -16.24
CA TYR A 98 7.58 -12.44 -15.61
C TYR A 98 8.03 -13.67 -14.82
N ILE A 99 8.90 -14.47 -15.43
CA ILE A 99 9.62 -15.56 -14.78
C ILE A 99 11.08 -15.45 -15.22
N GLN A 100 11.99 -15.62 -14.28
CA GLN A 100 13.42 -15.75 -14.56
C GLN A 100 13.93 -16.97 -13.82
N ALA A 101 14.47 -17.94 -14.55
CA ALA A 101 15.02 -19.14 -13.96
C ALA A 101 16.47 -19.36 -14.37
N PRO A 102 17.35 -19.56 -13.39
CA PRO A 102 18.66 -20.12 -13.64
C PRO A 102 18.53 -21.62 -13.94
N VAL A 103 19.12 -22.07 -15.03
CA VAL A 103 19.15 -23.47 -15.46
C VAL A 103 20.48 -24.09 -15.06
N PHE A 104 20.43 -25.07 -14.18
CA PHE A 104 21.60 -25.78 -13.64
C PHE A 104 21.76 -27.16 -14.28
N ALA A 105 22.97 -27.67 -14.27
CA ALA A 105 23.22 -29.06 -14.57
C ALA A 105 22.78 -29.94 -13.38
N GLN A 106 22.04 -31.00 -13.68
CA GLN A 106 21.63 -32.01 -12.68
C GLN A 106 22.60 -33.19 -12.60
N THR A 107 23.47 -33.34 -13.60
CA THR A 107 24.55 -34.33 -13.64
C THR A 107 25.88 -33.65 -13.95
N SER A 108 27.01 -34.27 -13.51
CA SER A 108 28.35 -33.75 -13.77
C SER A 108 28.90 -34.34 -15.07
N GLY A 109 29.59 -33.51 -15.83
CA GLY A 109 30.16 -33.89 -17.10
C GLY A 109 30.86 -32.75 -17.82
N TYR A 110 31.25 -32.97 -19.05
CA TYR A 110 31.80 -31.89 -19.91
C TYR A 110 30.74 -31.35 -20.85
N LEU A 111 30.70 -30.05 -21.05
CA LEU A 111 29.79 -29.48 -22.03
C LEU A 111 30.22 -29.90 -23.43
N LYS A 112 29.44 -30.74 -24.09
CA LYS A 112 29.70 -31.25 -25.44
C LYS A 112 29.27 -30.24 -26.49
N LYS A 113 28.10 -29.64 -26.35
CA LYS A 113 27.49 -28.69 -27.27
C LYS A 113 26.40 -27.88 -26.62
N TRP A 114 26.24 -26.65 -27.05
CA TRP A 114 25.05 -25.83 -26.81
C TRP A 114 24.34 -25.52 -28.12
N TYR A 115 23.02 -25.31 -28.06
CA TYR A 115 22.17 -25.11 -29.25
C TYR A 115 21.62 -23.69 -29.36
N PHE A 116 21.49 -22.98 -28.23
CA PHE A 116 20.98 -21.62 -28.16
C PHE A 116 21.95 -20.72 -27.44
N ASP A 117 22.19 -19.53 -28.00
CA ASP A 117 23.05 -18.51 -27.39
C ASP A 117 22.23 -17.36 -26.80
N ILE A 118 22.90 -16.40 -26.18
CA ILE A 118 22.30 -15.20 -25.58
C ILE A 118 21.41 -14.48 -26.61
N GLY A 119 20.19 -14.08 -26.19
CA GLY A 119 19.20 -13.43 -27.04
C GLY A 119 18.33 -14.38 -27.87
N ALA A 120 18.63 -15.69 -27.89
CA ALA A 120 17.82 -16.66 -28.61
C ALA A 120 16.44 -16.87 -27.93
N LYS A 121 15.39 -16.95 -28.75
CA LYS A 121 14.06 -17.34 -28.30
C LYS A 121 13.96 -18.85 -28.20
N VAL A 122 13.45 -19.34 -27.08
CA VAL A 122 13.35 -20.76 -26.76
C VAL A 122 11.96 -21.12 -26.27
N LYS A 123 11.59 -22.37 -26.49
CA LYS A 123 10.31 -22.94 -26.02
C LYS A 123 10.55 -23.96 -24.92
N ALA A 124 9.54 -24.18 -24.09
CA ALA A 124 9.58 -25.24 -23.08
C ALA A 124 9.89 -26.59 -23.73
N GLY A 125 10.89 -27.28 -23.16
CA GLY A 125 11.36 -28.57 -23.66
C GLY A 125 12.47 -28.50 -24.72
N ASP A 126 12.78 -27.32 -25.29
CA ASP A 126 13.91 -27.18 -26.20
C ASP A 126 15.23 -27.56 -25.48
N VAL A 127 16.16 -28.16 -26.23
CA VAL A 127 17.47 -28.58 -25.71
C VAL A 127 18.43 -27.40 -25.75
N LEU A 128 18.82 -26.88 -24.57
CA LEU A 128 19.80 -25.79 -24.44
C LEU A 128 21.21 -26.31 -24.67
N ALA A 129 21.53 -27.44 -24.07
CA ALA A 129 22.87 -28.00 -24.11
C ALA A 129 22.86 -29.52 -23.93
N GLU A 130 23.93 -30.14 -24.36
CA GLU A 130 24.22 -31.55 -24.17
C GLU A 130 25.55 -31.71 -23.43
N LEU A 131 25.51 -32.51 -22.36
CA LEU A 131 26.68 -32.88 -21.57
C LEU A 131 27.23 -34.23 -22.02
N ASP A 132 28.53 -34.39 -22.00
CA ASP A 132 29.22 -35.66 -22.11
C ASP A 132 29.44 -36.18 -20.68
N THR A 133 28.85 -37.35 -20.36
CA THR A 133 28.82 -37.90 -19.00
C THR A 133 29.42 -39.31 -18.97
N PRO A 134 30.70 -39.52 -19.33
CA PRO A 134 31.27 -40.83 -19.50
C PRO A 134 31.22 -41.70 -18.23
N GLN A 135 31.25 -41.07 -17.06
CA GLN A 135 31.17 -41.77 -15.79
C GLN A 135 29.77 -42.38 -15.58
N VAL A 136 28.71 -41.63 -15.85
CA VAL A 136 27.31 -42.08 -15.72
C VAL A 136 27.03 -43.18 -16.75
N ASP A 137 27.51 -43.00 -17.99
CA ASP A 137 27.35 -43.97 -19.07
C ASP A 137 27.99 -45.33 -18.71
N GLN A 138 29.19 -45.30 -18.10
CA GLN A 138 29.86 -46.55 -17.65
C GLN A 138 29.11 -47.21 -16.46
N GLN A 139 28.63 -46.42 -15.51
CA GLN A 139 27.82 -46.93 -14.39
C GLN A 139 26.53 -47.58 -14.88
N LEU A 140 25.86 -46.94 -15.84
CA LEU A 140 24.65 -47.50 -16.45
C LEU A 140 24.93 -48.81 -17.19
N ASN A 141 26.01 -48.87 -17.95
CA ASN A 141 26.41 -50.08 -18.63
C ASN A 141 26.70 -51.26 -17.63
N GLN A 142 27.37 -50.94 -16.51
CA GLN A 142 27.62 -51.90 -15.44
C GLN A 142 26.30 -52.38 -14.82
N ALA A 143 25.37 -51.49 -14.49
CA ALA A 143 24.08 -51.86 -13.93
C ALA A 143 23.25 -52.72 -14.88
N LYS A 144 23.27 -52.41 -16.20
CA LYS A 144 22.61 -53.22 -17.25
C LYS A 144 23.21 -54.64 -17.30
N ALA A 145 24.53 -54.75 -17.14
CA ALA A 145 25.19 -56.08 -17.10
C ALA A 145 24.76 -56.87 -15.85
N THR A 146 24.71 -56.24 -14.68
CA THR A 146 24.23 -56.86 -13.43
C THR A 146 22.76 -57.29 -13.53
N LEU A 147 21.91 -56.49 -14.14
CA LEU A 147 20.51 -56.85 -14.39
C LEU A 147 20.41 -58.11 -15.26
N LYS A 148 21.21 -58.19 -16.33
CA LYS A 148 21.24 -59.34 -17.21
C LYS A 148 21.71 -60.62 -16.49
N GLU A 149 22.69 -60.52 -15.58
CA GLU A 149 23.13 -61.61 -14.74
C GLU A 149 22.00 -62.05 -13.80
N ALA A 150 21.32 -61.13 -13.11
CA ALA A 150 20.19 -61.42 -12.24
C ALA A 150 19.03 -62.11 -13.00
N GLN A 151 18.74 -61.66 -14.19
CA GLN A 151 17.72 -62.28 -15.06
C GLN A 151 18.08 -63.73 -15.42
N ALA A 152 19.33 -64.01 -15.81
CA ALA A 152 19.79 -65.35 -16.11
C ALA A 152 19.69 -66.26 -14.89
N ALA A 153 20.01 -65.75 -13.70
CA ALA A 153 19.87 -66.49 -12.44
C ALA A 153 18.40 -66.78 -12.11
N LEU A 154 17.52 -65.85 -12.37
CA LEU A 154 16.05 -66.03 -12.21
C LEU A 154 15.52 -67.12 -13.17
N ASP A 155 15.94 -67.09 -14.42
CA ASP A 155 15.50 -68.01 -15.43
C ASP A 155 15.94 -69.48 -15.02
N LEU A 156 17.17 -69.66 -14.53
CA LEU A 156 17.62 -70.90 -14.00
C LEU A 156 16.77 -71.37 -12.80
N SER A 157 16.52 -70.49 -11.84
CA SER A 157 15.70 -70.80 -10.67
C SER A 157 14.26 -71.15 -11.05
N LEU A 158 13.68 -70.46 -12.06
CA LEU A 158 12.34 -70.72 -12.58
C LEU A 158 12.28 -72.14 -13.21
N VAL A 159 13.29 -72.53 -14.00
CA VAL A 159 13.38 -73.89 -14.57
C VAL A 159 13.47 -74.94 -13.46
N THR A 160 14.29 -74.68 -12.43
CA THR A 160 14.43 -75.58 -11.26
C THR A 160 13.10 -75.72 -10.52
N TYR A 161 12.45 -74.59 -10.22
CA TYR A 161 11.13 -74.59 -9.56
C TYR A 161 10.08 -75.37 -10.33
N LYS A 162 9.98 -75.21 -11.64
CA LYS A 162 9.01 -75.91 -12.49
C LYS A 162 9.31 -77.46 -12.49
N ARG A 163 10.61 -77.88 -12.58
CA ARG A 163 10.98 -79.20 -12.51
C ARG A 163 10.63 -79.87 -11.16
N ASP A 164 10.96 -79.17 -10.07
CA ASP A 164 10.71 -79.66 -8.73
C ASP A 164 9.20 -79.70 -8.39
N GLN A 165 8.41 -78.84 -8.94
CA GLN A 165 6.93 -78.83 -8.89
C GLN A 165 6.38 -80.16 -9.53
N ASP A 166 6.85 -80.50 -10.71
CA ASP A 166 6.44 -81.78 -11.40
C ASP A 166 6.88 -83.02 -10.61
N LEU A 167 8.13 -83.05 -10.07
CA LEU A 167 8.64 -84.12 -9.24
C LEU A 167 7.86 -84.27 -7.93
N LEU A 168 7.46 -83.22 -7.29
CA LEU A 168 6.63 -83.26 -6.08
C LEU A 168 5.24 -83.85 -6.40
N GLN A 169 4.62 -83.45 -7.49
CA GLN A 169 3.30 -83.97 -7.94
C GLN A 169 3.42 -85.54 -8.15
N ARG A 170 4.55 -85.99 -8.62
CA ARG A 170 4.85 -87.43 -8.79
C ARG A 170 5.34 -88.13 -7.50
N ARG A 171 5.46 -87.38 -6.38
CA ARG A 171 5.96 -87.87 -5.07
C ARG A 171 7.40 -88.36 -5.10
N VAL A 172 8.25 -87.80 -5.96
CA VAL A 172 9.65 -88.19 -6.12
C VAL A 172 10.57 -87.42 -5.16
N ILE A 173 10.19 -86.19 -4.76
CA ILE A 173 10.97 -85.36 -3.83
C ILE A 173 10.14 -85.00 -2.59
N ALA A 174 10.85 -84.56 -1.52
CA ALA A 174 10.25 -84.12 -0.27
C ALA A 174 9.60 -82.71 -0.47
N GLN A 175 8.58 -82.40 0.33
CA GLN A 175 7.97 -81.02 0.36
C GLN A 175 9.00 -79.94 0.66
N GLN A 176 9.94 -80.19 1.56
CA GLN A 176 11.01 -79.30 1.96
C GLN A 176 11.88 -78.84 0.77
N ASP A 177 12.20 -79.75 -0.14
CA ASP A 177 13.03 -79.50 -1.33
C ASP A 177 12.29 -78.52 -2.26
N PHE A 178 11.00 -78.74 -2.49
CA PHE A 178 10.16 -77.85 -3.26
C PHE A 178 10.01 -76.44 -2.60
N ASP A 179 9.80 -76.38 -1.28
CA ASP A 179 9.70 -75.15 -0.54
C ASP A 179 11.02 -74.36 -0.62
N THR A 180 12.14 -75.02 -0.65
CA THR A 180 13.48 -74.42 -0.84
C THR A 180 13.58 -73.79 -2.26
N ALA A 181 13.21 -74.56 -3.30
CA ALA A 181 13.20 -74.04 -4.69
C ALA A 181 12.23 -72.87 -4.88
N ALA A 182 11.04 -72.90 -4.24
CA ALA A 182 10.10 -71.84 -4.26
C ALA A 182 10.65 -70.58 -3.58
N SER A 183 11.34 -70.75 -2.44
CA SER A 183 11.98 -69.65 -1.72
C SER A 183 13.12 -68.99 -2.53
N ASP A 184 13.98 -69.88 -3.16
CA ASP A 184 15.05 -69.38 -4.04
C ASP A 184 14.50 -68.56 -5.24
N LEU A 185 13.44 -69.07 -5.88
CA LEU A 185 12.74 -68.29 -6.94
C LEU A 185 12.28 -66.94 -6.44
N GLY A 186 11.72 -66.89 -5.23
CA GLY A 186 11.32 -65.64 -4.59
C GLY A 186 12.49 -64.67 -4.42
N VAL A 187 13.61 -65.14 -3.91
CA VAL A 187 14.84 -64.36 -3.73
C VAL A 187 15.38 -63.83 -5.08
N LYS A 188 15.52 -64.75 -6.09
CA LYS A 188 15.99 -64.31 -7.43
C LYS A 188 15.09 -63.27 -8.09
N LYS A 189 13.76 -63.39 -7.93
CA LYS A 189 12.82 -62.40 -8.41
C LYS A 189 13.01 -61.04 -7.72
N ALA A 190 13.23 -61.02 -6.40
CA ALA A 190 13.55 -59.80 -5.65
C ALA A 190 14.90 -59.20 -6.09
N THR A 191 15.90 -60.01 -6.40
CA THR A 191 17.21 -59.56 -6.92
C THR A 191 17.08 -58.87 -8.28
N VAL A 192 16.26 -59.42 -9.21
CA VAL A 192 15.98 -58.78 -10.51
C VAL A 192 15.31 -57.44 -10.30
N ASN A 193 14.28 -57.36 -9.45
CA ASN A 193 13.57 -56.08 -9.19
C ASN A 193 14.54 -55.02 -8.64
N ALA A 194 15.46 -55.40 -7.76
CA ALA A 194 16.48 -54.48 -7.22
C ALA A 194 17.46 -54.00 -8.32
N ALA A 195 17.90 -54.90 -9.20
CA ALA A 195 18.77 -54.53 -10.31
C ALA A 195 18.07 -53.65 -11.36
N GLU A 196 16.78 -53.90 -11.63
CA GLU A 196 15.95 -53.03 -12.48
C GLU A 196 15.84 -51.60 -11.91
N ALA A 197 15.58 -51.50 -10.61
CA ALA A 197 15.50 -50.21 -9.95
C ALA A 197 16.83 -49.43 -10.04
N ALA A 198 17.97 -50.15 -9.94
CA ALA A 198 19.30 -49.52 -10.10
C ALA A 198 19.53 -49.02 -11.54
N VAL A 199 19.11 -49.77 -12.55
CA VAL A 199 19.17 -49.35 -13.96
C VAL A 199 18.30 -48.12 -14.18
N LEU A 200 17.06 -48.11 -13.71
CA LEU A 200 16.14 -46.96 -13.85
C LEU A 200 16.69 -45.70 -13.20
N SER A 201 17.31 -45.83 -12.03
CA SER A 201 17.96 -44.70 -11.34
C SER A 201 19.08 -44.07 -12.17
N LEU A 202 19.94 -44.93 -12.76
CA LEU A 202 21.04 -44.44 -13.59
C LEU A 202 20.59 -43.94 -14.96
N GLN A 203 19.50 -44.45 -15.52
CA GLN A 203 18.88 -43.93 -16.72
C GLN A 203 18.33 -42.53 -16.47
N ALA A 204 17.70 -42.28 -15.34
CA ALA A 204 17.24 -40.94 -14.97
C ALA A 204 18.41 -39.94 -14.86
N LEU A 205 19.56 -40.38 -14.34
CA LEU A 205 20.78 -39.54 -14.32
C LEU A 205 21.35 -39.31 -15.72
N GLU A 206 21.29 -40.32 -16.59
CA GLU A 206 21.70 -40.21 -18.00
C GLU A 206 20.81 -39.20 -18.75
N ASP A 207 19.50 -39.21 -18.53
CA ASP A 207 18.57 -38.29 -19.15
C ASP A 207 18.90 -36.83 -18.81
N PHE A 208 19.48 -36.57 -17.66
CA PHE A 208 19.91 -35.21 -17.27
C PHE A 208 21.13 -34.69 -18.03
N LYS A 209 21.77 -35.51 -18.88
CA LYS A 209 22.81 -35.00 -19.81
C LYS A 209 22.24 -34.00 -20.82
N VAL A 210 20.92 -34.06 -21.07
CA VAL A 210 20.20 -33.13 -21.96
C VAL A 210 19.59 -32.05 -21.13
N VAL A 211 20.19 -30.86 -21.16
CA VAL A 211 19.69 -29.67 -20.43
C VAL A 211 18.57 -29.04 -21.23
N LYS A 212 17.35 -28.99 -20.67
CA LYS A 212 16.15 -28.50 -21.34
C LYS A 212 15.64 -27.20 -20.73
N VAL A 213 14.95 -26.43 -21.55
CA VAL A 213 14.27 -25.18 -21.16
C VAL A 213 13.02 -25.50 -20.32
N PRO A 214 12.83 -24.85 -19.16
CA PRO A 214 11.65 -25.12 -18.32
C PRO A 214 10.36 -24.43 -18.79
N PHE A 215 10.45 -23.30 -19.51
CA PHE A 215 9.32 -22.51 -20.01
C PHE A 215 9.71 -21.65 -21.22
N ASP A 216 8.73 -21.17 -21.95
CA ASP A 216 8.94 -20.30 -23.12
C ASP A 216 9.58 -18.97 -22.73
N GLY A 217 10.66 -18.56 -23.42
CA GLY A 217 11.36 -17.34 -23.05
C GLY A 217 12.52 -16.99 -23.97
N ILE A 218 13.45 -16.23 -23.42
CA ILE A 218 14.69 -15.81 -24.07
C ILE A 218 15.86 -16.18 -23.18
N VAL A 219 16.94 -16.64 -23.76
CA VAL A 219 18.21 -16.86 -23.05
C VAL A 219 18.84 -15.53 -22.76
N THR A 220 18.94 -15.14 -21.48
CA THR A 220 19.53 -13.85 -21.08
C THR A 220 20.98 -13.94 -20.68
N ALA A 221 21.46 -15.14 -20.29
CA ALA A 221 22.86 -15.38 -20.00
C ALA A 221 23.24 -16.82 -20.33
N ARG A 222 24.48 -17.02 -20.76
CA ARG A 222 25.18 -18.30 -20.91
C ARG A 222 26.49 -18.20 -20.16
N ASN A 223 26.66 -19.01 -19.12
CA ASN A 223 27.80 -18.96 -18.21
C ASN A 223 28.74 -20.17 -18.39
N THR A 224 28.62 -20.89 -19.49
CA THR A 224 29.43 -22.05 -19.79
C THR A 224 29.82 -22.09 -21.26
N ASP A 225 30.87 -22.84 -21.58
CA ASP A 225 31.31 -23.01 -22.96
C ASP A 225 31.71 -24.45 -23.28
N ILE A 226 31.82 -24.79 -24.56
CA ILE A 226 32.14 -26.13 -25.01
C ILE A 226 33.47 -26.60 -24.39
N GLY A 227 33.50 -27.80 -23.87
CA GLY A 227 34.63 -28.39 -23.14
C GLY A 227 34.75 -28.01 -21.67
N ALA A 228 33.93 -27.08 -21.20
CA ALA A 228 33.92 -26.75 -19.77
C ALA A 228 33.46 -27.93 -18.91
N LEU A 229 34.13 -28.17 -17.80
CA LEU A 229 33.70 -29.13 -16.80
C LEU A 229 32.55 -28.53 -15.99
N VAL A 230 31.44 -29.20 -16.01
CA VAL A 230 30.22 -28.82 -15.27
C VAL A 230 30.06 -29.80 -14.10
N ASN A 231 29.91 -29.27 -12.90
CA ASN A 231 29.64 -30.04 -11.69
C ASN A 231 28.21 -29.82 -11.23
N SER A 232 27.45 -30.90 -11.03
CA SER A 232 26.14 -30.81 -10.39
C SER A 232 26.29 -30.28 -8.97
N GLY A 233 25.45 -29.30 -8.59
CA GLY A 233 25.52 -28.68 -7.26
C GLY A 233 26.56 -27.55 -7.08
N SER A 234 27.28 -27.14 -8.12
CA SER A 234 28.27 -26.05 -8.05
C SER A 234 27.66 -24.66 -7.73
N GLY A 235 26.34 -24.52 -7.80
CA GLY A 235 25.66 -23.24 -7.61
C GLY A 235 25.76 -22.28 -8.80
N ASN A 236 26.51 -22.63 -9.85
CA ASN A 236 26.64 -21.81 -11.05
C ASN A 236 25.66 -22.28 -12.13
N PRO A 237 24.69 -21.43 -12.55
CA PRO A 237 23.76 -21.79 -13.61
C PRO A 237 24.49 -21.83 -14.96
N LEU A 238 24.13 -22.79 -15.80
CA LEU A 238 24.65 -22.88 -17.17
C LEU A 238 24.04 -21.77 -18.05
N PHE A 239 22.73 -21.58 -17.90
CA PHE A 239 21.96 -20.58 -18.62
C PHE A 239 21.03 -19.85 -17.67
N ILE A 240 20.63 -18.65 -18.05
CA ILE A 240 19.52 -17.96 -17.43
C ILE A 240 18.47 -17.74 -18.54
N VAL A 241 17.26 -18.21 -18.30
CA VAL A 241 16.12 -18.06 -19.20
C VAL A 241 15.10 -17.14 -18.55
N ALA A 242 14.61 -16.17 -19.32
CA ALA A 242 13.63 -15.20 -18.85
C ALA A 242 12.40 -15.17 -19.76
N GLN A 243 11.24 -15.22 -19.16
CA GLN A 243 9.97 -14.95 -19.83
C GLN A 243 9.72 -13.45 -19.81
N VAL A 244 9.71 -12.85 -21.00
CA VAL A 244 9.59 -11.39 -21.17
C VAL A 244 8.22 -10.95 -21.70
N LYS A 245 7.28 -11.87 -21.79
CA LYS A 245 5.90 -11.67 -22.26
C LYS A 245 4.92 -12.33 -21.29
N PRO A 246 4.18 -11.54 -20.48
CA PRO A 246 4.30 -10.12 -20.22
C PRO A 246 5.58 -9.77 -19.42
N LEU A 247 5.80 -8.48 -19.14
CA LEU A 247 6.76 -8.02 -18.11
C LEU A 247 6.03 -7.64 -16.84
N ARG A 248 6.73 -7.75 -15.71
CA ARG A 248 6.31 -7.20 -14.42
C ARG A 248 7.01 -5.88 -14.17
N VAL A 249 6.29 -4.95 -13.59
CA VAL A 249 6.86 -3.70 -13.10
C VAL A 249 6.55 -3.58 -11.63
N TYR A 250 7.57 -3.46 -10.81
CA TYR A 250 7.42 -3.22 -9.38
C TYR A 250 7.55 -1.73 -9.09
N ILE A 251 6.58 -1.23 -8.34
CA ILE A 251 6.55 0.14 -7.83
C ILE A 251 6.35 0.13 -6.33
N ASN A 252 6.94 1.10 -5.65
CA ASN A 252 6.79 1.30 -4.23
C ASN A 252 5.84 2.47 -3.98
N VAL A 253 4.60 2.17 -3.62
CA VAL A 253 3.57 3.17 -3.36
C VAL A 253 3.68 3.67 -1.92
N PRO A 254 3.83 4.99 -1.66
CA PRO A 254 3.87 5.54 -0.32
C PRO A 254 2.63 5.18 0.51
N GLU A 255 2.80 5.01 1.83
CA GLU A 255 1.75 4.59 2.77
C GLU A 255 0.49 5.45 2.70
N ASN A 256 0.64 6.77 2.56
CA ASN A 256 -0.48 7.71 2.47
C ASN A 256 -1.37 7.53 1.23
N MET A 257 -0.89 6.79 0.22
CA MET A 257 -1.59 6.49 -1.04
C MET A 257 -1.93 5.00 -1.17
N ALA A 258 -1.47 4.17 -0.25
CA ALA A 258 -1.61 2.71 -0.33
C ALA A 258 -3.08 2.25 -0.39
N GLN A 259 -3.98 2.97 0.29
CA GLN A 259 -5.42 2.66 0.30
C GLN A 259 -6.13 3.01 -1.01
N ASP A 260 -5.55 3.89 -1.83
CA ASP A 260 -6.13 4.33 -3.08
C ASP A 260 -5.76 3.42 -4.27
N VAL A 261 -4.81 2.48 -4.05
CA VAL A 261 -4.36 1.53 -5.07
C VAL A 261 -5.24 0.29 -5.06
N ALA A 262 -6.04 0.14 -6.09
CA ALA A 262 -6.90 -1.04 -6.27
C ALA A 262 -6.28 -2.02 -7.26
N VAL A 263 -6.42 -3.32 -6.98
CA VAL A 263 -6.11 -4.38 -7.96
C VAL A 263 -7.05 -4.22 -9.16
N GLY A 264 -6.51 -4.30 -10.37
CA GLY A 264 -7.20 -4.03 -11.62
C GLY A 264 -7.13 -2.58 -12.09
N ALA A 265 -6.54 -1.67 -11.30
CA ALA A 265 -6.34 -0.29 -11.72
C ALA A 265 -5.41 -0.20 -12.94
N ASN A 266 -5.72 0.74 -13.85
CA ASN A 266 -4.87 1.00 -15.00
C ASN A 266 -3.63 1.79 -14.58
N ALA A 267 -2.51 1.43 -15.19
CA ALA A 267 -1.23 2.11 -15.05
C ALA A 267 -0.73 2.55 -16.42
N GLU A 268 -0.27 3.77 -16.53
CA GLU A 268 0.42 4.30 -17.71
C GLU A 268 1.92 4.31 -17.42
N LEU A 269 2.71 3.74 -18.32
CA LEU A 269 4.15 3.61 -18.14
C LEU A 269 4.87 4.40 -19.21
N LYS A 270 5.83 5.20 -18.77
CA LYS A 270 6.71 5.99 -19.63
C LYS A 270 8.16 5.51 -19.46
N PHE A 271 8.77 5.18 -20.57
CA PHE A 271 10.17 4.76 -20.62
C PHE A 271 10.99 5.87 -21.27
N ASN A 272 12.14 6.16 -20.71
CA ASN A 272 13.05 7.20 -21.27
C ASN A 272 13.59 6.81 -22.65
N GLU A 273 13.68 5.50 -22.90
CA GLU A 273 14.16 4.94 -24.18
C GLU A 273 13.14 5.12 -25.32
N PHE A 274 11.87 5.39 -24.97
CA PHE A 274 10.78 5.55 -25.94
C PHE A 274 10.04 6.88 -25.73
N PRO A 275 10.69 8.02 -26.02
CA PRO A 275 10.08 9.33 -25.81
C PRO A 275 8.79 9.49 -26.63
N GLY A 276 7.70 9.85 -25.95
CA GLY A 276 6.39 10.05 -26.57
C GLY A 276 5.56 8.79 -26.80
N LYS A 277 6.06 7.59 -26.43
CA LYS A 277 5.30 6.34 -26.44
C LYS A 277 4.87 5.99 -25.01
N GLU A 278 3.58 5.82 -24.82
CA GLU A 278 3.02 5.39 -23.55
C GLU A 278 2.63 3.91 -23.63
N PHE A 279 3.01 3.16 -22.63
CA PHE A 279 2.63 1.76 -22.47
C PHE A 279 1.57 1.66 -21.40
N THR A 280 0.62 0.77 -21.58
CA THR A 280 -0.44 0.55 -20.61
C THR A 280 -0.23 -0.76 -19.89
N GLY A 281 -0.42 -0.74 -18.57
CA GLY A 281 -0.37 -1.92 -17.72
C GLY A 281 -1.55 -1.95 -16.77
N LYS A 282 -1.64 -3.03 -15.98
CA LYS A 282 -2.66 -3.18 -14.95
C LYS A 282 -2.02 -3.62 -13.64
N VAL A 283 -2.49 -3.05 -12.54
CA VAL A 283 -2.15 -3.52 -11.20
C VAL A 283 -2.75 -4.92 -11.01
N VAL A 284 -1.90 -5.92 -10.84
CA VAL A 284 -2.34 -7.32 -10.66
C VAL A 284 -2.33 -7.75 -9.21
N ARG A 285 -1.43 -7.19 -8.42
CA ARG A 285 -1.34 -7.50 -6.99
C ARG A 285 -0.59 -6.42 -6.22
N THR A 286 -0.83 -6.42 -4.91
CA THR A 286 -0.05 -5.65 -3.94
C THR A 286 0.46 -6.60 -2.88
N ALA A 287 1.51 -6.21 -2.16
CA ALA A 287 2.06 -7.02 -1.07
C ALA A 287 1.07 -7.20 0.11
N GLY A 288 0.01 -6.37 0.18
CA GLY A 288 -0.97 -6.42 1.29
C GLY A 288 -0.41 -5.98 2.64
N ALA A 289 0.85 -5.56 2.68
CA ALA A 289 1.53 -5.07 3.88
C ALA A 289 2.46 -3.91 3.52
N ILE A 290 2.57 -2.95 4.41
CA ILE A 290 3.51 -1.82 4.30
C ILE A 290 4.88 -2.29 4.81
N ASP A 291 5.93 -2.08 4.02
CA ASP A 291 7.31 -2.29 4.48
C ASP A 291 7.65 -1.22 5.53
N PRO A 292 8.02 -1.62 6.77
CA PRO A 292 8.26 -0.67 7.85
C PRO A 292 9.51 0.21 7.64
N ASN A 293 10.48 -0.23 6.83
CA ASN A 293 11.72 0.50 6.58
C ASN A 293 11.53 1.60 5.55
N SER A 294 10.88 1.25 4.42
CA SER A 294 10.62 2.18 3.31
C SER A 294 9.30 2.94 3.46
N ARG A 295 8.38 2.47 4.31
CA ARG A 295 7.00 2.96 4.46
C ARG A 295 6.26 2.99 3.12
N THR A 296 6.43 1.92 2.36
CA THR A 296 5.79 1.78 1.04
C THR A 296 5.05 0.44 0.93
N LEU A 297 4.04 0.42 0.09
CA LEU A 297 3.32 -0.76 -0.37
C LEU A 297 3.92 -1.21 -1.70
N LEU A 298 4.57 -2.38 -1.74
CA LEU A 298 5.02 -2.97 -2.98
C LEU A 298 3.81 -3.36 -3.84
N THR A 299 3.79 -2.84 -5.05
CA THR A 299 2.71 -3.05 -6.01
C THR A 299 3.27 -3.56 -7.33
N GLU A 300 2.65 -4.59 -7.89
CA GLU A 300 3.03 -5.21 -9.14
C GLU A 300 2.06 -4.80 -10.25
N VAL A 301 2.62 -4.36 -11.34
CA VAL A 301 1.92 -3.97 -12.57
C VAL A 301 2.36 -4.87 -13.70
N ASP A 302 1.44 -5.59 -14.33
CA ASP A 302 1.74 -6.36 -15.53
C ASP A 302 1.62 -5.48 -16.78
N VAL A 303 2.63 -5.58 -17.64
CA VAL A 303 2.71 -4.81 -18.89
C VAL A 303 2.82 -5.78 -20.05
N PRO A 304 1.88 -5.77 -21.01
CA PRO A 304 2.01 -6.54 -22.23
C PRO A 304 3.27 -6.14 -23.01
N ASN A 305 4.03 -7.11 -23.47
CA ASN A 305 5.25 -6.90 -24.28
C ASN A 305 5.27 -7.80 -25.49
N GLU A 306 4.21 -7.75 -26.28
CA GLU A 306 4.05 -8.65 -27.44
C GLU A 306 5.13 -8.45 -28.51
N THR A 307 5.54 -7.20 -28.71
CA THR A 307 6.60 -6.84 -29.66
C THR A 307 8.00 -7.21 -29.14
N GLY A 308 8.18 -7.35 -27.84
CA GLY A 308 9.47 -7.62 -27.20
C GLY A 308 10.40 -6.40 -27.19
N GLU A 309 9.84 -5.19 -27.32
CA GLU A 309 10.62 -3.94 -27.31
C GLU A 309 11.10 -3.56 -25.90
N LEU A 310 10.32 -3.93 -24.87
CA LEU A 310 10.68 -3.66 -23.50
C LEU A 310 11.60 -4.76 -22.95
N PHE A 311 12.66 -4.34 -22.26
CA PHE A 311 13.62 -5.25 -21.64
C PHE A 311 13.41 -5.32 -20.11
N PRO A 312 13.61 -6.49 -19.50
CA PRO A 312 13.75 -6.59 -18.05
C PRO A 312 14.93 -5.76 -17.55
N GLY A 313 14.78 -5.12 -16.40
CA GLY A 313 15.81 -4.26 -15.82
C GLY A 313 15.70 -2.78 -16.19
N ALA A 314 14.83 -2.41 -17.14
CA ALA A 314 14.63 -1.02 -17.54
C ALA A 314 13.91 -0.22 -16.44
N TYR A 315 14.25 1.05 -16.30
CA TYR A 315 13.53 2.01 -15.45
C TYR A 315 12.35 2.60 -16.20
N THR A 316 11.26 2.79 -15.47
CA THR A 316 10.04 3.41 -16.00
C THR A 316 9.41 4.34 -14.97
N GLN A 317 8.72 5.36 -15.45
CA GLN A 317 7.81 6.15 -14.63
C GLN A 317 6.40 5.61 -14.81
N VAL A 318 5.80 5.18 -13.72
CA VAL A 318 4.45 4.60 -13.69
C VAL A 318 3.50 5.63 -13.15
N ARG A 319 2.54 6.04 -13.97
CA ARG A 319 1.41 6.86 -13.58
C ARG A 319 0.26 5.94 -13.21
N LEU A 320 -0.01 5.85 -11.92
CA LEU A 320 -1.21 5.17 -11.41
C LEU A 320 -2.39 6.15 -11.44
N VAL A 321 -3.48 5.70 -12.03
CA VAL A 321 -4.76 6.38 -11.92
C VAL A 321 -5.45 5.78 -10.68
N THR A 322 -5.30 6.45 -9.54
CA THR A 322 -5.99 6.04 -8.31
C THR A 322 -7.44 6.51 -8.38
N GLY A 323 -8.35 5.68 -7.90
CA GLY A 323 -9.77 6.03 -7.87
C GLY A 323 -9.96 7.32 -7.09
N ALA A 324 -10.60 8.32 -7.71
CA ALA A 324 -11.03 9.51 -6.99
C ALA A 324 -11.88 9.04 -5.80
N ASN A 325 -11.46 9.40 -4.58
CA ASN A 325 -12.32 9.27 -3.44
C ASN A 325 -13.54 10.17 -3.72
N ASN A 326 -14.64 9.59 -4.18
CA ASN A 326 -15.84 10.27 -4.70
C ASN A 326 -16.52 11.18 -3.66
N ARG A 327 -15.90 11.35 -2.49
CA ARG A 327 -16.37 12.16 -1.36
C ARG A 327 -15.61 13.45 -1.16
N SER A 328 -14.46 13.65 -1.81
CA SER A 328 -13.68 14.88 -1.70
C SER A 328 -14.20 15.94 -2.66
N VAL A 329 -14.24 17.18 -2.20
CA VAL A 329 -14.59 18.34 -2.99
C VAL A 329 -13.46 19.37 -2.98
N LEU A 330 -13.31 20.11 -4.06
CA LEU A 330 -12.40 21.24 -4.13
C LEU A 330 -13.14 22.52 -3.75
N VAL A 331 -12.52 23.27 -2.86
CA VAL A 331 -13.00 24.60 -2.47
C VAL A 331 -11.88 25.63 -2.66
N PRO A 332 -12.16 26.87 -3.09
CA PRO A 332 -11.13 27.91 -3.16
C PRO A 332 -10.47 28.14 -1.80
N ALA A 333 -9.15 28.34 -1.76
CA ALA A 333 -8.40 28.51 -0.51
C ALA A 333 -8.90 29.72 0.33
N ASN A 334 -9.46 30.72 -0.32
CA ASN A 334 -10.02 31.92 0.31
C ASN A 334 -11.43 31.74 0.92
N THR A 335 -11.93 30.50 1.01
CA THR A 335 -13.17 30.16 1.72
C THR A 335 -12.92 29.73 3.16
N LEU A 336 -11.65 29.55 3.54
CA LEU A 336 -11.25 28.97 4.80
C LEU A 336 -11.36 29.98 5.95
N LEU A 337 -11.91 29.52 7.07
CA LEU A 337 -11.96 30.22 8.35
C LEU A 337 -11.14 29.39 9.37
N PHE A 338 -10.22 30.06 10.05
CA PHE A 338 -9.53 29.47 11.19
C PHE A 338 -10.20 29.92 12.49
N ARG A 339 -10.69 28.97 13.26
CA ARG A 339 -11.31 29.20 14.56
C ARG A 339 -10.53 28.45 15.65
N SER A 340 -10.80 28.80 16.92
CA SER A 340 -10.22 28.07 18.06
C SER A 340 -10.48 26.55 18.02
N GLU A 341 -11.52 26.14 17.31
CA GLU A 341 -11.96 24.75 17.17
C GLU A 341 -11.41 24.03 15.93
N GLY A 342 -10.61 24.74 15.12
CA GLY A 342 -9.99 24.22 13.90
C GLY A 342 -10.44 24.92 12.62
N ALA A 343 -10.11 24.31 11.48
CA ALA A 343 -10.49 24.79 10.16
C ALA A 343 -12.00 24.59 9.91
N ALA A 344 -12.66 25.65 9.42
CA ALA A 344 -14.08 25.65 9.12
C ALA A 344 -14.37 26.42 7.83
N VAL A 345 -15.54 26.22 7.25
CA VAL A 345 -16.07 27.02 6.15
C VAL A 345 -17.47 27.53 6.51
N GLY A 346 -17.80 28.73 6.00
CA GLY A 346 -19.16 29.29 6.10
C GLY A 346 -20.02 28.74 4.95
N VAL A 347 -21.09 28.04 5.28
CA VAL A 347 -22.08 27.53 4.31
C VAL A 347 -23.37 28.32 4.49
N VAL A 348 -24.02 28.71 3.38
CA VAL A 348 -25.31 29.39 3.40
C VAL A 348 -26.41 28.39 3.05
N ASN A 349 -27.37 28.20 3.95
CA ASN A 349 -28.51 27.33 3.71
C ASN A 349 -29.57 28.00 2.75
N GLN A 350 -30.65 27.28 2.49
CA GLN A 350 -31.72 27.75 1.60
C GLN A 350 -32.41 29.05 2.12
N ASP A 351 -32.43 29.24 3.43
CA ASP A 351 -33.03 30.40 4.12
C ASP A 351 -32.09 31.61 4.21
N ASN A 352 -30.92 31.52 3.55
CA ASN A 352 -29.83 32.51 3.60
C ASN A 352 -29.27 32.73 5.02
N VAL A 353 -29.23 31.69 5.82
CA VAL A 353 -28.61 31.67 7.14
C VAL A 353 -27.25 30.95 7.05
N VAL A 354 -26.28 31.57 7.72
CA VAL A 354 -24.91 31.03 7.76
C VAL A 354 -24.82 29.86 8.75
N GLU A 355 -24.21 28.76 8.30
CA GLU A 355 -23.80 27.62 9.10
C GLU A 355 -22.28 27.45 9.02
N LEU A 356 -21.62 27.38 10.16
CA LEU A 356 -20.17 27.10 10.19
C LEU A 356 -19.95 25.59 10.25
N LYS A 357 -19.41 25.00 9.19
CA LYS A 357 -19.08 23.57 9.12
C LYS A 357 -17.60 23.37 9.35
N LYS A 358 -17.26 22.50 10.33
CA LYS A 358 -15.89 22.03 10.51
C LYS A 358 -15.51 21.16 9.32
N ILE A 359 -14.31 21.35 8.81
CA ILE A 359 -13.81 20.62 7.65
C ILE A 359 -12.51 19.88 7.99
N LYS A 360 -12.29 18.79 7.26
CA LYS A 360 -11.01 18.13 7.23
C LYS A 360 -10.35 18.38 5.89
N ILE A 361 -9.25 19.13 5.92
CA ILE A 361 -8.46 19.44 4.74
C ILE A 361 -7.63 18.19 4.37
N GLY A 362 -7.66 17.82 3.11
CA GLY A 362 -6.80 16.81 2.52
C GLY A 362 -5.52 17.43 1.96
N ARG A 363 -5.48 17.66 0.64
CA ARG A 363 -4.34 18.27 -0.06
C ARG A 363 -4.55 19.75 -0.26
N ASP A 364 -3.47 20.50 -0.15
CA ASP A 364 -3.41 21.91 -0.53
C ASP A 364 -2.84 22.00 -1.96
N LEU A 365 -3.64 22.53 -2.89
CA LEU A 365 -3.28 22.73 -4.28
C LEU A 365 -2.91 24.20 -4.58
N GLY A 366 -2.71 25.00 -3.54
CA GLY A 366 -2.40 26.43 -3.60
C GLY A 366 -3.64 27.29 -3.75
N ASN A 367 -4.27 27.36 -4.92
CA ASN A 367 -5.48 28.15 -5.15
C ASN A 367 -6.76 27.47 -4.67
N GLN A 368 -6.74 26.16 -4.52
CA GLN A 368 -7.86 25.32 -4.10
C GLN A 368 -7.41 24.35 -3.03
N LEU A 369 -8.32 24.00 -2.14
CA LEU A 369 -8.11 23.01 -1.08
C LEU A 369 -9.02 21.81 -1.30
N GLU A 370 -8.46 20.63 -1.17
CA GLU A 370 -9.25 19.40 -1.12
C GLU A 370 -9.87 19.27 0.28
N VAL A 371 -11.19 19.18 0.34
CA VAL A 371 -11.93 18.91 1.57
C VAL A 371 -12.45 17.48 1.52
N THR A 372 -11.98 16.67 2.46
CA THR A 372 -12.33 15.25 2.53
C THR A 372 -13.58 14.98 3.36
N GLN A 373 -13.91 15.87 4.30
CA GLN A 373 -15.08 15.75 5.19
C GLN A 373 -15.63 17.15 5.56
N GLY A 374 -16.93 17.24 5.77
CA GLY A 374 -17.59 18.42 6.31
C GLY A 374 -18.31 19.28 5.28
N VAL A 375 -18.13 19.07 3.99
CA VAL A 375 -18.78 19.82 2.91
C VAL A 375 -19.39 18.86 1.90
N SER A 376 -20.60 19.23 1.42
CA SER A 376 -21.29 18.53 0.32
C SER A 376 -21.10 19.30 -1.01
N PRO A 377 -21.11 18.62 -2.16
CA PRO A 377 -21.03 19.27 -3.48
C PRO A 377 -22.14 20.30 -3.77
N ASP A 378 -23.25 20.18 -3.05
CA ASP A 378 -24.41 21.09 -3.23
C ASP A 378 -24.40 22.26 -2.26
N ASP A 379 -23.44 22.34 -1.32
CA ASP A 379 -23.30 23.42 -0.36
C ASP A 379 -22.93 24.73 -1.06
N ARG A 380 -23.46 25.85 -0.56
CA ARG A 380 -23.07 27.18 -1.01
C ARG A 380 -22.06 27.78 -0.03
N ILE A 381 -20.79 27.79 -0.41
CA ILE A 381 -19.67 28.18 0.46
C ILE A 381 -19.37 29.67 0.28
N ILE A 382 -19.20 30.37 1.39
CA ILE A 382 -18.87 31.82 1.40
C ILE A 382 -17.41 32.01 1.01
N VAL A 383 -17.15 32.87 0.05
CA VAL A 383 -15.83 33.30 -0.40
C VAL A 383 -15.41 34.56 0.36
N ASN A 384 -14.15 34.62 0.80
CA ASN A 384 -13.60 35.70 1.63
C ASN A 384 -14.49 36.00 2.86
N PRO A 385 -14.79 35.02 3.71
CA PRO A 385 -15.61 35.20 4.88
C PRO A 385 -14.95 36.21 5.86
N SER A 386 -15.73 37.11 6.42
CA SER A 386 -15.24 37.99 7.47
C SER A 386 -14.98 37.21 8.76
N ASP A 387 -13.96 37.59 9.53
CA ASP A 387 -13.68 37.02 10.83
C ASP A 387 -14.84 37.20 11.84
N SER A 388 -15.68 38.18 11.63
CA SER A 388 -16.89 38.45 12.42
C SER A 388 -18.08 37.56 12.06
N LEU A 389 -17.97 36.70 11.03
CA LEU A 389 -19.08 35.86 10.57
C LEU A 389 -19.47 34.86 11.66
N ALA A 390 -20.73 34.85 12.05
CA ALA A 390 -21.26 33.99 13.11
C ALA A 390 -22.31 33.00 12.57
N ALA A 391 -22.38 31.83 13.19
CA ALA A 391 -23.42 30.86 12.88
C ALA A 391 -24.81 31.47 13.24
N GLY A 392 -25.81 31.23 12.40
CA GLY A 392 -27.18 31.76 12.57
C GLY A 392 -27.40 33.15 12.00
N GLN A 393 -26.38 33.80 11.46
CA GLN A 393 -26.50 35.13 10.87
C GLN A 393 -27.18 35.05 9.49
N LYS A 394 -28.18 35.94 9.25
CA LYS A 394 -28.79 36.09 7.93
C LYS A 394 -27.89 36.95 7.04
N VAL A 395 -27.68 36.51 5.81
CA VAL A 395 -26.81 37.15 4.83
C VAL A 395 -27.52 37.30 3.49
N LYS A 396 -27.11 38.31 2.73
CA LYS A 396 -27.59 38.50 1.35
C LYS A 396 -26.59 37.83 0.40
N VAL A 397 -27.05 36.85 -0.34
CA VAL A 397 -26.21 36.07 -1.23
C VAL A 397 -26.04 36.77 -2.58
N ARG A 398 -24.78 36.91 -3.00
CA ARG A 398 -24.42 37.27 -4.38
C ARG A 398 -23.61 36.10 -4.96
N PRO A 399 -23.94 35.60 -6.17
CA PRO A 399 -23.08 34.61 -6.80
C PRO A 399 -21.70 35.25 -7.03
N ALA A 400 -20.63 34.49 -6.73
CA ALA A 400 -19.28 34.91 -7.04
C ALA A 400 -19.17 35.03 -8.57
N GLN A 401 -18.79 36.21 -9.08
CA GLN A 401 -18.41 36.35 -10.48
C GLN A 401 -17.10 35.56 -10.64
N GLU A 402 -17.08 34.62 -11.58
CA GLU A 402 -15.85 34.01 -12.06
C GLU A 402 -14.95 35.14 -12.55
N GLU A 403 -13.86 35.44 -11.86
CA GLU A 403 -12.78 36.24 -12.40
C GLU A 403 -12.26 35.50 -13.65
N LYS A 404 -12.77 35.97 -14.82
CA LYS A 404 -12.22 35.58 -16.10
C LYS A 404 -10.72 35.85 -16.04
N LYS A 405 -9.98 34.78 -16.15
CA LYS A 405 -8.54 34.70 -16.39
C LYS A 405 -8.15 35.76 -17.43
N GLN A 406 -7.81 36.99 -17.02
CA GLN A 406 -7.07 37.91 -17.86
C GLN A 406 -5.65 37.37 -17.97
N ALA A 407 -5.48 36.53 -18.98
CA ALA A 407 -4.15 36.22 -19.51
C ALA A 407 -3.53 37.58 -19.90
N SER A 408 -2.48 37.92 -19.20
CA SER A 408 -1.58 39.01 -19.54
C SER A 408 -1.02 38.77 -20.94
N ALA A 409 -1.64 39.38 -21.93
CA ALA A 409 -1.03 39.64 -23.19
C ALA A 409 0.00 40.76 -22.99
N THR A 410 1.24 40.39 -22.80
CA THR A 410 2.37 41.32 -22.91
C THR A 410 2.48 41.72 -24.38
N PRO A 411 2.38 43.01 -24.75
CA PRO A 411 2.64 43.40 -26.13
C PRO A 411 4.14 43.31 -26.40
N ALA A 412 4.49 42.54 -27.41
CA ALA A 412 5.83 42.53 -27.97
C ALA A 412 6.21 43.95 -28.41
N ALA A 413 7.19 44.54 -27.74
CA ALA A 413 7.86 45.73 -28.15
C ALA A 413 8.60 45.47 -29.49
N LYS A 414 8.12 46.06 -30.57
CA LYS A 414 8.89 46.35 -31.76
C LYS A 414 9.99 47.35 -31.37
N ASN A 415 11.23 46.97 -31.57
CA ASN A 415 12.30 47.93 -31.85
C ASN A 415 13.22 47.38 -32.93
N SER A 416 13.36 48.20 -33.87
CA SER A 416 14.24 48.43 -35.02
C SER A 416 15.51 47.62 -35.07
#